data_71c74b8f67c38e5d16d5a717ec89f446
#
_entry.id   71c74b8f67c38e5d16d5a717ec89f446
#
_cell.length_a   1.000
_cell.length_b   1.000
_cell.length_c   1.000
_cell.angle_alpha   90.00
_cell.angle_beta   90.00
_cell.angle_gamma   90.00
#
_symmetry.space_group_name_H-M   'P 1'
#
loop_
_entity.id
_entity.type
_entity.pdbx_description
1 polymer ?
#
loop_
_entity_poly.entity_id
_entity_poly.type
_entity_poly.pdbx_seq_one_letter_code
_entity_poly.pdbx_strand_id
1 'polypeptide(L)'
;MIELETITKNKLHTLNATRNEHTNFDESLGSTERNDFIVDAYKRFFKGFQDFSENVRNVDFAGSFARECNKFGAAFQKDLIAKFGISKEIAKLIYHKFRGNVGEINAEYFFKVFGQSIVSDYHPIMFENDLGSFYDGEGVALDPLDDYPFWVQVKMQNTELKQDVVWRLSDVVDDYLRNHLDTNLKDFYSKKRCILYTFSDLKCFGDLRERYLKKVQIISTNEINKYFGKSYEGNWSTFCKIVLKSIDGLSL
;
A
#
# COMPACT_ATOMS: atom_id res chain seq x y z
N MET A 1 -12.39 -4.23 -17.40
CA MET A 1 -11.17 -3.39 -17.19
C MET A 1 -11.03 -3.27 -15.68
N ILE A 2 -9.83 -3.48 -15.14
CA ILE A 2 -9.59 -3.35 -13.69
C ILE A 2 -9.52 -1.87 -13.38
N GLU A 3 -10.42 -1.39 -12.54
CA GLU A 3 -10.41 -0.02 -12.02
C GLU A 3 -9.71 -0.01 -10.66
N LEU A 4 -8.78 0.91 -10.46
CA LEU A 4 -8.02 1.08 -9.23
C LEU A 4 -8.50 2.33 -8.50
N GLU A 5 -9.15 2.16 -7.37
CA GLU A 5 -9.71 3.25 -6.56
C GLU A 5 -8.65 4.09 -5.86
N THR A 6 -7.51 3.47 -5.53
CA THR A 6 -6.35 4.19 -4.96
C THR A 6 -5.81 5.23 -5.95
N ILE A 7 -5.99 5.01 -7.27
CA ILE A 7 -5.61 5.96 -8.31
C ILE A 7 -6.77 6.91 -8.58
N THR A 8 -7.18 7.66 -7.60
CA THR A 8 -8.09 8.78 -7.78
C THR A 8 -7.33 10.09 -7.63
N LYS A 9 -7.81 11.14 -8.30
CA LYS A 9 -7.23 12.48 -8.17
C LYS A 9 -7.02 12.84 -6.69
N ASN A 10 -8.04 12.62 -5.86
CA ASN A 10 -7.99 12.93 -4.44
C ASN A 10 -6.94 12.09 -3.67
N LYS A 11 -6.79 10.80 -3.96
CA LYS A 11 -5.83 9.93 -3.26
C LYS A 11 -4.39 10.18 -3.71
N LEU A 12 -4.14 10.46 -4.98
CA LEU A 12 -2.82 10.88 -5.45
C LEU A 12 -2.45 12.27 -4.90
N HIS A 13 -3.44 13.10 -4.57
CA HIS A 13 -3.26 14.46 -4.03
C HIS A 13 -3.24 14.52 -2.50
N THR A 14 -3.67 13.48 -1.77
CA THR A 14 -3.72 13.45 -0.31
C THR A 14 -2.35 13.43 0.38
N LEU A 15 -1.37 14.05 -0.22
CA LEU A 15 -0.20 14.50 0.51
C LEU A 15 -0.54 15.62 1.50
N ASN A 16 -1.79 16.09 1.51
CA ASN A 16 -2.24 17.25 2.27
C ASN A 16 -2.73 16.96 3.68
N ALA A 17 -3.03 15.74 4.04
CA ALA A 17 -3.63 15.43 5.33
C ALA A 17 -2.60 15.01 6.38
N THR A 18 -1.56 15.76 6.63
CA THR A 18 -0.95 15.75 7.94
C THR A 18 -1.56 16.88 8.74
N ARG A 19 -2.59 16.57 9.49
CA ARG A 19 -3.20 17.39 10.54
C ARG A 19 -2.25 17.58 11.72
N ASN A 20 -1.01 17.97 11.52
CA ASN A 20 -0.11 18.38 12.59
C ASN A 20 0.53 19.70 12.19
N GLU A 21 0.07 20.71 12.78
CA GLU A 21 0.57 22.02 13.29
C GLU A 21 1.88 22.63 12.72
N HIS A 22 2.55 22.01 11.77
CA HIS A 22 3.84 22.51 11.30
C HIS A 22 3.89 22.93 9.84
N THR A 23 2.77 23.03 9.16
CA THR A 23 2.85 23.30 7.73
C THR A 23 1.94 24.45 7.29
N ASN A 24 2.46 25.65 7.34
CA ASN A 24 2.19 26.70 6.33
C ASN A 24 2.62 26.25 4.92
N PHE A 25 2.70 24.91 4.68
CA PHE A 25 3.13 24.30 3.44
C PHE A 25 2.06 24.44 2.36
N ASP A 26 0.79 24.54 2.76
CA ASP A 26 -0.34 24.63 1.85
C ASP A 26 -0.52 26.01 1.23
N GLU A 27 -0.04 27.07 1.87
CA GLU A 27 -0.31 28.44 1.44
C GLU A 27 0.71 28.97 0.42
N SER A 28 1.91 28.40 0.33
CA SER A 28 3.01 28.97 -0.48
C SER A 28 3.17 28.38 -1.88
N LEU A 29 2.48 27.28 -2.19
CA LEU A 29 2.63 26.59 -3.48
C LEU A 29 1.29 26.49 -4.19
N GLY A 30 1.24 26.92 -5.45
CA GLY A 30 0.07 26.72 -6.31
C GLY A 30 -0.33 25.25 -6.29
N SER A 31 -1.51 24.93 -5.77
CA SER A 31 -1.98 23.56 -5.53
C SER A 31 -1.89 22.67 -6.77
N THR A 32 -2.13 23.26 -7.94
CA THR A 32 -2.09 22.57 -9.24
C THR A 32 -0.69 22.12 -9.63
N GLU A 33 0.30 23.02 -9.59
CA GLU A 33 1.68 22.69 -10.00
C GLU A 33 2.32 21.59 -9.14
N ARG A 34 2.01 21.59 -7.84
CA ARG A 34 2.46 20.54 -6.93
C ARG A 34 1.80 19.19 -7.26
N ASN A 35 0.50 19.22 -7.55
CA ASN A 35 -0.26 18.03 -7.88
C ASN A 35 0.26 17.40 -9.18
N ASP A 36 0.51 18.22 -10.20
CA ASP A 36 1.06 17.77 -11.47
C ASP A 36 2.43 17.14 -11.31
N PHE A 37 3.28 17.74 -10.49
CA PHE A 37 4.61 17.20 -10.18
C PHE A 37 4.53 15.81 -9.52
N ILE A 38 3.58 15.63 -8.60
CA ILE A 38 3.40 14.35 -7.91
C ILE A 38 2.82 13.29 -8.84
N VAL A 39 1.83 13.65 -9.65
CA VAL A 39 1.28 12.75 -10.68
C VAL A 39 2.35 12.34 -11.68
N ASP A 40 3.19 13.28 -12.13
CA ASP A 40 4.35 12.98 -12.98
C ASP A 40 5.35 12.04 -12.28
N ALA A 41 5.57 12.22 -10.99
CA ALA A 41 6.44 11.32 -10.22
C ALA A 41 5.90 9.87 -10.18
N TYR A 42 4.58 9.68 -10.04
CA TYR A 42 3.99 8.34 -10.16
C TYR A 42 4.20 7.77 -11.56
N LYS A 43 3.94 8.55 -12.62
CA LYS A 43 4.17 8.11 -14.01
C LYS A 43 5.62 7.69 -14.24
N ARG A 44 6.58 8.51 -13.81
CA ARG A 44 8.02 8.20 -13.95
C ARG A 44 8.40 6.93 -13.21
N PHE A 45 7.91 6.74 -11.99
CA PHE A 45 8.20 5.55 -11.22
C PHE A 45 7.62 4.29 -11.87
N PHE A 46 6.33 4.27 -12.19
CA PHE A 46 5.69 3.09 -12.77
C PHE A 46 6.22 2.78 -14.18
N LYS A 47 6.54 3.79 -14.98
CA LYS A 47 7.19 3.59 -16.28
C LYS A 47 8.59 2.98 -16.12
N GLY A 48 9.40 3.52 -15.22
CA GLY A 48 10.73 2.98 -14.93
C GLY A 48 10.68 1.54 -14.43
N PHE A 49 9.71 1.20 -13.57
CA PHE A 49 9.56 -0.17 -13.09
C PHE A 49 8.97 -1.12 -14.15
N GLN A 50 8.11 -0.63 -15.03
CA GLN A 50 7.66 -1.38 -16.21
C GLN A 50 8.85 -1.80 -17.07
N ASP A 51 9.69 -0.82 -17.45
CA ASP A 51 10.88 -1.06 -18.27
C ASP A 51 11.85 -2.04 -17.57
N PHE A 52 12.04 -1.90 -16.25
CA PHE A 52 12.80 -2.85 -15.45
C PHE A 52 12.22 -4.26 -15.54
N SER A 53 10.90 -4.42 -15.33
CA SER A 53 10.24 -5.73 -15.29
C SER A 53 10.22 -6.44 -16.65
N GLU A 54 10.30 -5.70 -17.75
CA GLU A 54 10.35 -6.25 -19.11
C GLU A 54 11.77 -6.73 -19.48
N ASN A 55 12.81 -6.13 -18.90
CA ASN A 55 14.20 -6.39 -19.26
C ASN A 55 14.93 -7.36 -18.31
N VAL A 56 14.39 -7.61 -17.12
CA VAL A 56 15.03 -8.45 -16.10
C VAL A 56 14.23 -9.73 -15.91
N ARG A 57 14.94 -10.87 -15.80
CA ARG A 57 14.34 -12.20 -15.55
C ARG A 57 14.89 -12.82 -14.27
N ASN A 58 14.11 -13.72 -13.67
CA ASN A 58 14.52 -14.52 -12.52
C ASN A 58 14.98 -13.72 -11.28
N VAL A 59 14.28 -12.61 -11.00
CA VAL A 59 14.53 -11.81 -9.81
C VAL A 59 13.35 -11.84 -8.85
N ASP A 60 13.61 -11.51 -7.60
CA ASP A 60 12.58 -11.14 -6.64
C ASP A 60 11.97 -9.79 -7.06
N PHE A 61 10.90 -9.84 -7.87
CA PHE A 61 10.26 -8.62 -8.38
C PHE A 61 9.59 -7.81 -7.27
N ALA A 62 8.94 -8.45 -6.29
CA ALA A 62 8.31 -7.73 -5.19
C ALA A 62 9.33 -6.99 -4.33
N GLY A 63 10.43 -7.65 -3.95
CA GLY A 63 11.52 -6.97 -3.24
C GLY A 63 12.22 -5.93 -4.12
N SER A 64 12.33 -6.16 -5.43
CA SER A 64 12.87 -5.18 -6.37
C SER A 64 11.96 -3.96 -6.50
N PHE A 65 10.64 -4.14 -6.52
CA PHE A 65 9.68 -3.03 -6.53
C PHE A 65 9.88 -2.09 -5.34
N ALA A 66 10.02 -2.64 -4.14
CA ALA A 66 10.32 -1.84 -2.95
C ALA A 66 11.71 -1.16 -3.02
N ARG A 67 12.74 -1.87 -3.51
CA ARG A 67 14.09 -1.29 -3.68
C ARG A 67 14.13 -0.17 -4.69
N GLU A 68 13.48 -0.36 -5.85
CA GLU A 68 13.42 0.69 -6.89
C GLU A 68 12.61 1.90 -6.41
N CYS A 69 11.53 1.69 -5.64
CA CYS A 69 10.80 2.78 -5.00
C CYS A 69 11.70 3.58 -4.04
N ASN A 70 12.55 2.91 -3.25
CA ASN A 70 13.50 3.59 -2.36
C ASN A 70 14.58 4.37 -3.13
N LYS A 71 15.10 3.82 -4.23
CA LYS A 71 16.05 4.53 -5.09
C LYS A 71 15.42 5.77 -5.75
N PHE A 72 14.22 5.59 -6.30
CA PHE A 72 13.44 6.70 -6.87
C PHE A 72 13.20 7.80 -5.82
N GLY A 73 12.89 7.41 -4.58
CA GLY A 73 12.62 8.34 -3.49
C GLY A 73 13.77 9.28 -3.18
N ALA A 74 15.02 8.87 -3.36
CA ALA A 74 16.17 9.75 -3.14
C ALA A 74 16.25 10.88 -4.19
N ALA A 75 15.96 10.57 -5.46
CA ALA A 75 15.89 11.57 -6.52
C ALA A 75 14.66 12.47 -6.36
N PHE A 76 13.50 11.87 -6.09
CA PHE A 76 12.24 12.57 -5.86
C PHE A 76 12.32 13.62 -4.75
N GLN A 77 12.95 13.30 -3.62
CA GLN A 77 13.14 14.25 -2.52
C GLN A 77 14.04 15.44 -2.94
N LYS A 78 15.10 15.18 -3.72
CA LYS A 78 15.97 16.25 -4.25
C LYS A 78 15.20 17.17 -5.21
N ASP A 79 14.40 16.58 -6.09
CA ASP A 79 13.57 17.33 -7.04
C ASP A 79 12.55 18.21 -6.32
N LEU A 80 11.89 17.67 -5.27
CA LEU A 80 10.96 18.43 -4.42
C LEU A 80 11.63 19.63 -3.77
N ILE A 81 12.81 19.44 -3.17
CA ILE A 81 13.56 20.52 -2.53
C ILE A 81 13.97 21.57 -3.56
N ALA A 82 14.50 21.13 -4.70
CA ALA A 82 14.99 22.03 -5.74
C ALA A 82 13.86 22.84 -6.41
N LYS A 83 12.71 22.19 -6.66
CA LYS A 83 11.61 22.84 -7.35
C LYS A 83 10.78 23.75 -6.45
N PHE A 84 10.56 23.33 -5.21
CA PHE A 84 9.60 23.99 -4.32
C PHE A 84 10.23 24.66 -3.10
N GLY A 85 11.57 24.58 -2.91
CA GLY A 85 12.26 25.20 -1.80
C GLY A 85 11.89 24.68 -0.41
N ILE A 86 11.30 23.49 -0.33
CA ILE A 86 10.84 22.89 0.94
C ILE A 86 11.99 22.28 1.74
N SER A 87 11.80 22.10 3.05
CA SER A 87 12.79 21.47 3.91
C SER A 87 12.97 19.97 3.58
N LYS A 88 14.11 19.43 3.96
CA LYS A 88 14.41 17.99 3.79
C LYS A 88 13.41 17.10 4.55
N GLU A 89 12.98 17.55 5.72
CA GLU A 89 12.00 16.87 6.57
C GLU A 89 10.66 16.77 5.86
N ILE A 90 10.18 17.87 5.28
CA ILE A 90 8.93 17.90 4.51
C ILE A 90 9.05 17.02 3.26
N ALA A 91 10.13 17.13 2.50
CA ALA A 91 10.36 16.28 1.34
C ALA A 91 10.36 14.79 1.70
N LYS A 92 10.92 14.44 2.87
CA LYS A 92 10.89 13.07 3.40
C LYS A 92 9.48 12.61 3.75
N LEU A 93 8.66 13.45 4.36
CA LEU A 93 7.26 13.13 4.67
C LEU A 93 6.45 12.90 3.39
N ILE A 94 6.59 13.76 2.39
CA ILE A 94 5.96 13.61 1.08
C ILE A 94 6.37 12.28 0.44
N TYR A 95 7.67 11.95 0.48
CA TYR A 95 8.14 10.68 -0.04
C TYR A 95 7.57 9.47 0.71
N HIS A 96 7.44 9.53 2.04
CA HIS A 96 6.84 8.41 2.79
C HIS A 96 5.40 8.15 2.38
N LYS A 97 4.61 9.21 2.14
CA LYS A 97 3.24 9.07 1.62
C LYS A 97 3.23 8.51 0.19
N PHE A 98 4.06 9.06 -0.69
CA PHE A 98 4.22 8.53 -2.05
C PHE A 98 4.52 7.02 -2.02
N ARG A 99 5.47 6.60 -1.19
CA ARG A 99 5.83 5.20 -1.03
C ARG A 99 4.68 4.35 -0.48
N GLY A 100 3.94 4.86 0.50
CA GLY A 100 2.73 4.21 1.03
C GLY A 100 1.72 3.96 -0.08
N ASN A 101 1.35 5.01 -0.81
CA ASN A 101 0.40 4.91 -1.92
C ASN A 101 0.85 3.94 -3.02
N VAL A 102 2.13 3.91 -3.37
CA VAL A 102 2.67 2.92 -4.33
C VAL A 102 2.43 1.49 -3.84
N GLY A 103 2.61 1.24 -2.55
CA GLY A 103 2.31 -0.05 -1.93
C GLY A 103 0.82 -0.39 -1.96
N GLU A 104 -0.04 0.58 -1.63
CA GLU A 104 -1.50 0.42 -1.63
C GLU A 104 -2.04 0.16 -3.05
N ILE A 105 -1.55 0.86 -4.07
CA ILE A 105 -1.88 0.60 -5.48
C ILE A 105 -1.56 -0.85 -5.85
N ASN A 106 -0.41 -1.35 -5.42
CA ASN A 106 -0.03 -2.73 -5.70
C ASN A 106 -0.91 -3.73 -4.94
N ALA A 107 -1.22 -3.47 -3.67
CA ALA A 107 -2.10 -4.31 -2.87
C ALA A 107 -3.52 -4.35 -3.46
N GLU A 108 -4.08 -3.21 -3.84
CA GLU A 108 -5.39 -3.14 -4.49
C GLU A 108 -5.42 -3.98 -5.77
N TYR A 109 -4.41 -3.82 -6.63
CA TYR A 109 -4.30 -4.65 -7.83
C TYR A 109 -4.21 -6.14 -7.50
N PHE A 110 -3.39 -6.49 -6.51
CA PHE A 110 -3.24 -7.87 -6.06
C PHE A 110 -4.57 -8.48 -5.63
N PHE A 111 -5.31 -7.80 -4.78
CA PHE A 111 -6.59 -8.32 -4.28
C PHE A 111 -7.66 -8.35 -5.38
N LYS A 112 -7.74 -7.36 -6.25
CA LYS A 112 -8.71 -7.36 -7.37
C LYS A 112 -8.42 -8.43 -8.43
N VAL A 113 -7.16 -8.80 -8.63
CA VAL A 113 -6.77 -9.80 -9.66
C VAL A 113 -6.65 -11.21 -9.09
N PHE A 114 -6.06 -11.34 -7.91
CA PHE A 114 -5.70 -12.65 -7.34
C PHE A 114 -6.45 -12.97 -6.05
N GLY A 115 -7.02 -11.99 -5.43
CA GLY A 115 -7.59 -12.10 -4.09
C GLY A 115 -8.95 -12.78 -4.03
N GLN A 116 -9.56 -13.14 -5.16
CA GLN A 116 -10.90 -13.79 -5.19
C GLN A 116 -11.00 -15.05 -4.34
N SER A 117 -9.87 -15.69 -4.02
CA SER A 117 -9.81 -16.82 -3.08
C SER A 117 -9.63 -16.40 -1.60
N ILE A 118 -9.44 -15.12 -1.34
CA ILE A 118 -9.16 -14.57 0.00
C ILE A 118 -10.22 -13.53 0.35
N VAL A 119 -10.51 -12.62 -0.59
CA VAL A 119 -11.38 -11.46 -0.44
C VAL A 119 -12.26 -11.36 -1.69
N SER A 120 -13.59 -11.34 -1.53
CA SER A 120 -14.51 -11.21 -2.68
C SER A 120 -14.58 -9.79 -3.19
N ASP A 121 -14.40 -8.83 -2.30
CA ASP A 121 -14.43 -7.42 -2.59
C ASP A 121 -13.38 -6.69 -1.74
N TYR A 122 -12.56 -5.86 -2.37
CA TYR A 122 -11.50 -5.12 -1.71
C TYR A 122 -11.62 -3.65 -2.04
N HIS A 123 -11.76 -2.85 -1.00
CA HIS A 123 -11.79 -1.40 -1.09
C HIS A 123 -10.64 -0.79 -0.31
N PRO A 124 -9.79 0.03 -0.93
CA PRO A 124 -8.83 0.83 -0.20
C PRO A 124 -9.59 1.89 0.61
N ILE A 125 -9.33 1.94 1.90
CA ILE A 125 -9.93 2.92 2.80
C ILE A 125 -8.89 3.91 3.30
N MET A 126 -9.35 5.17 3.43
CA MET A 126 -8.59 6.20 4.14
C MET A 126 -9.17 6.31 5.55
N PHE A 127 -8.37 5.94 6.54
CA PHE A 127 -8.78 6.05 7.91
C PHE A 127 -8.45 7.44 8.45
N GLU A 128 -9.49 8.22 8.75
CA GLU A 128 -9.39 9.57 9.33
C GLU A 128 -9.74 9.55 10.84
N ASN A 129 -9.20 8.71 11.66
CA ASN A 129 -9.50 8.82 13.07
C ASN A 129 -8.25 9.03 13.93
N ASP A 130 -8.49 9.43 15.20
CA ASP A 130 -7.46 9.82 16.17
C ASP A 130 -6.48 8.70 16.54
N LEU A 131 -6.76 7.47 16.15
CA LEU A 131 -5.92 6.30 16.39
C LEU A 131 -4.84 6.06 15.33
N GLY A 132 -4.85 6.87 14.26
CA GLY A 132 -3.97 6.66 13.11
C GLY A 132 -4.44 5.50 12.22
N SER A 133 -4.10 5.55 10.94
CA SER A 133 -4.48 4.50 9.99
C SER A 133 -3.70 3.22 10.25
N PHE A 134 -4.37 2.25 10.84
CA PHE A 134 -3.79 0.93 11.09
C PHE A 134 -4.17 -0.12 10.05
N TYR A 135 -5.10 0.20 9.17
CA TYR A 135 -5.39 -0.61 7.99
C TYR A 135 -5.65 0.27 6.77
N ASP A 136 -5.21 -0.21 5.64
CA ASP A 136 -5.19 0.54 4.37
C ASP A 136 -6.27 0.05 3.41
N GLY A 137 -6.99 -1.01 3.79
CA GLY A 137 -8.10 -1.54 3.03
C GLY A 137 -8.98 -2.49 3.82
N GLU A 138 -10.20 -2.66 3.35
CA GLU A 138 -11.16 -3.63 3.84
C GLU A 138 -11.76 -4.44 2.71
N GLY A 139 -12.35 -5.57 3.04
CA GLY A 139 -13.04 -6.42 2.08
C GLY A 139 -13.95 -7.42 2.74
N VAL A 140 -14.69 -8.16 1.95
CA VAL A 140 -15.64 -9.19 2.40
C VAL A 140 -15.14 -10.57 1.99
N ALA A 141 -15.33 -11.57 2.86
CA ALA A 141 -14.98 -12.95 2.58
C ALA A 141 -15.85 -13.56 1.47
N LEU A 142 -15.27 -14.48 0.71
CA LEU A 142 -15.98 -15.24 -0.33
C LEU A 142 -17.01 -16.23 0.20
N ASP A 143 -16.94 -16.58 1.47
CA ASP A 143 -17.91 -17.50 2.05
C ASP A 143 -19.27 -16.78 2.18
N PRO A 144 -20.30 -17.17 1.39
CA PRO A 144 -21.60 -16.52 1.43
C PRO A 144 -22.34 -16.69 2.75
N LEU A 145 -21.87 -17.56 3.65
CA LEU A 145 -22.40 -17.75 5.00
C LEU A 145 -21.66 -16.90 6.04
N ASP A 146 -20.70 -16.09 5.59
CA ASP A 146 -19.74 -15.45 6.48
C ASP A 146 -19.48 -13.98 6.08
N ASP A 147 -20.38 -13.11 6.51
CA ASP A 147 -20.36 -11.65 6.22
C ASP A 147 -19.30 -10.87 7.02
N TYR A 148 -18.27 -11.51 7.55
CA TYR A 148 -17.27 -10.80 8.32
C TYR A 148 -16.27 -10.05 7.44
N PRO A 149 -15.97 -8.80 7.78
CA PRO A 149 -15.02 -7.98 7.05
C PRO A 149 -13.58 -8.48 7.20
N PHE A 150 -12.74 -8.11 6.24
CA PHE A 150 -11.30 -8.20 6.29
C PHE A 150 -10.68 -6.85 6.60
N TRP A 151 -9.52 -6.86 7.24
CA TRP A 151 -8.67 -5.70 7.35
C TRP A 151 -7.29 -5.98 6.78
N VAL A 152 -6.83 -5.08 5.95
CA VAL A 152 -5.53 -5.17 5.29
C VAL A 152 -4.69 -3.98 5.68
N GLN A 153 -3.49 -4.25 6.19
CA GLN A 153 -2.46 -3.24 6.34
C GLN A 153 -1.36 -3.44 5.31
N VAL A 154 -1.00 -2.39 4.59
CA VAL A 154 0.06 -2.41 3.58
C VAL A 154 1.34 -1.81 4.15
N LYS A 155 2.47 -2.50 3.99
CA LYS A 155 3.79 -2.00 4.36
C LYS A 155 4.77 -2.09 3.21
N MET A 156 4.97 -0.94 2.56
CA MET A 156 5.92 -0.78 1.45
C MET A 156 7.33 -0.54 1.97
N GLN A 157 7.97 -1.59 2.50
CA GLN A 157 9.37 -1.54 2.94
C GLN A 157 10.05 -2.86 2.63
N ASN A 158 11.36 -2.82 2.40
CA ASN A 158 12.21 -3.99 2.14
C ASN A 158 13.23 -4.25 3.25
N THR A 159 13.02 -3.62 4.40
CA THR A 159 13.82 -3.82 5.60
C THR A 159 13.03 -4.62 6.61
N GLU A 160 13.68 -5.06 7.67
CA GLU A 160 13.05 -5.79 8.77
C GLU A 160 11.77 -5.07 9.26
N LEU A 161 10.68 -5.82 9.31
CA LEU A 161 9.42 -5.33 9.83
C LEU A 161 9.46 -5.39 11.36
N LYS A 162 9.22 -4.27 12.01
CA LYS A 162 9.16 -4.24 13.47
C LYS A 162 7.94 -5.01 13.98
N GLN A 163 8.10 -5.76 15.05
CA GLN A 163 7.03 -6.54 15.68
C GLN A 163 5.82 -5.68 16.08
N ASP A 164 6.04 -4.42 16.44
CA ASP A 164 4.99 -3.49 16.85
C ASP A 164 3.95 -3.26 15.76
N VAL A 165 4.30 -3.36 14.49
CA VAL A 165 3.34 -3.24 13.37
C VAL A 165 2.28 -4.34 13.44
N VAL A 166 2.69 -5.58 13.69
CA VAL A 166 1.77 -6.72 13.78
C VAL A 166 0.94 -6.65 15.06
N TRP A 167 1.53 -6.20 16.17
CA TRP A 167 0.81 -6.03 17.43
C TRP A 167 -0.29 -4.98 17.30
N ARG A 168 0.08 -3.79 16.81
CA ARG A 168 -0.87 -2.69 16.62
C ARG A 168 -2.02 -3.09 15.71
N LEU A 169 -1.71 -3.77 14.60
CA LEU A 169 -2.76 -4.23 13.70
C LEU A 169 -3.74 -5.17 14.43
N SER A 170 -3.24 -6.15 15.21
CA SER A 170 -4.11 -7.05 15.96
C SER A 170 -4.88 -6.35 17.08
N ASP A 171 -4.26 -5.39 17.79
CA ASP A 171 -4.88 -4.69 18.90
C ASP A 171 -6.01 -3.76 18.43
N VAL A 172 -5.81 -3.04 17.32
CA VAL A 172 -6.84 -2.18 16.72
C VAL A 172 -8.03 -2.98 16.22
N VAL A 173 -7.76 -4.12 15.59
CA VAL A 173 -8.83 -5.02 15.15
C VAL A 173 -9.58 -5.60 16.35
N ASP A 174 -8.87 -5.99 17.42
CA ASP A 174 -9.50 -6.45 18.68
C ASP A 174 -10.43 -5.39 19.27
N ASP A 175 -9.98 -4.13 19.33
CA ASP A 175 -10.77 -3.03 19.90
C ASP A 175 -11.99 -2.72 19.03
N TYR A 176 -11.82 -2.69 17.72
CA TYR A 176 -12.94 -2.47 16.80
C TYR A 176 -14.00 -3.55 16.93
N LEU A 177 -13.59 -4.82 16.93
CA LEU A 177 -14.51 -5.96 17.04
C LEU A 177 -15.27 -5.96 18.37
N ARG A 178 -14.60 -5.65 19.48
CA ARG A 178 -15.24 -5.59 20.81
C ARG A 178 -16.26 -4.47 20.93
N ASN A 179 -15.97 -3.33 20.30
CA ASN A 179 -16.79 -2.12 20.46
C ASN A 179 -17.92 -2.00 19.43
N HIS A 180 -17.83 -2.67 18.29
CA HIS A 180 -18.74 -2.46 17.16
C HIS A 180 -19.45 -3.72 16.67
N LEU A 181 -18.94 -4.90 17.00
CA LEU A 181 -19.50 -6.17 16.56
C LEU A 181 -19.58 -7.12 17.75
N ASP A 182 -20.74 -7.74 17.94
CA ASP A 182 -20.90 -8.86 18.88
C ASP A 182 -20.26 -10.13 18.29
N THR A 183 -18.96 -10.08 18.11
CA THR A 183 -18.19 -11.05 17.33
C THR A 183 -17.27 -11.87 18.24
N ASN A 184 -17.27 -13.17 18.05
CA ASN A 184 -16.32 -14.05 18.69
C ASN A 184 -14.91 -13.87 18.08
N LEU A 185 -14.03 -13.17 18.81
CA LEU A 185 -12.65 -12.89 18.39
C LEU A 185 -11.87 -14.15 18.01
N LYS A 186 -12.12 -15.28 18.69
CA LYS A 186 -11.45 -16.54 18.38
C LYS A 186 -11.83 -17.05 16.99
N ASP A 187 -13.09 -16.94 16.62
CA ASP A 187 -13.60 -17.35 15.32
C ASP A 187 -13.04 -16.42 14.21
N PHE A 188 -13.08 -15.11 14.45
CA PHE A 188 -12.49 -14.13 13.54
C PHE A 188 -11.03 -14.42 13.21
N TYR A 189 -10.19 -14.63 14.21
CA TYR A 189 -8.76 -14.90 13.98
C TYR A 189 -8.50 -16.30 13.42
N SER A 190 -9.33 -17.28 13.69
CA SER A 190 -9.20 -18.61 13.08
C SER A 190 -9.32 -18.56 11.56
N LYS A 191 -10.10 -17.61 11.05
CA LYS A 191 -10.32 -17.37 9.62
C LYS A 191 -9.28 -16.45 8.96
N LYS A 192 -8.26 -15.99 9.72
CA LYS A 192 -7.14 -15.16 9.23
C LYS A 192 -7.59 -13.90 8.48
N ARG A 193 -8.52 -13.19 9.03
CA ARG A 193 -9.14 -12.02 8.41
C ARG A 193 -8.40 -10.70 8.63
N CYS A 194 -7.33 -10.75 9.38
CA CYS A 194 -6.40 -9.65 9.56
C CYS A 194 -5.19 -9.92 8.68
N ILE A 195 -4.94 -9.10 7.68
CA ILE A 195 -3.92 -9.33 6.66
C ILE A 195 -2.85 -8.25 6.75
N LEU A 196 -1.60 -8.65 6.81
CA LEU A 196 -0.45 -7.78 6.59
C LEU A 196 0.12 -8.05 5.19
N TYR A 197 -0.05 -7.09 4.29
CA TYR A 197 0.53 -7.12 2.94
C TYR A 197 1.87 -6.37 2.96
N THR A 198 2.97 -7.05 2.68
CA THR A 198 4.30 -6.46 2.86
C THR A 198 5.30 -6.88 1.79
N PHE A 199 6.17 -5.94 1.44
CA PHE A 199 7.29 -6.16 0.53
C PHE A 199 8.57 -6.60 1.26
N SER A 200 8.46 -6.96 2.54
CA SER A 200 9.55 -7.54 3.31
C SER A 200 9.55 -9.07 3.19
N ASP A 201 10.74 -9.67 3.18
CA ASP A 201 10.88 -11.11 3.28
C ASP A 201 10.51 -11.60 4.70
N LEU A 202 9.98 -12.82 4.82
CA LEU A 202 9.66 -13.44 6.12
C LEU A 202 10.86 -13.52 7.05
N LYS A 203 12.08 -13.64 6.51
CA LYS A 203 13.31 -13.61 7.29
C LYS A 203 13.53 -12.29 8.04
N CYS A 204 12.87 -11.23 7.59
CA CYS A 204 12.95 -9.91 8.20
C CYS A 204 11.94 -9.72 9.35
N PHE A 205 11.11 -10.69 9.66
CA PHE A 205 10.12 -10.56 10.75
C PHE A 205 10.67 -10.81 12.15
N GLY A 206 11.96 -11.20 12.26
CA GLY A 206 12.61 -11.46 13.54
C GLY A 206 11.87 -12.51 14.37
N ASP A 207 11.87 -12.34 15.69
CA ASP A 207 11.21 -13.22 16.66
C ASP A 207 9.71 -12.93 16.81
N LEU A 208 8.98 -12.79 15.70
CA LEU A 208 7.52 -12.67 15.77
C LEU A 208 6.96 -13.86 16.55
N ARG A 209 6.35 -13.56 17.69
CA ARG A 209 5.79 -14.61 18.55
C ARG A 209 4.70 -15.36 17.78
N GLU A 210 4.73 -16.67 17.85
CA GLU A 210 3.78 -17.56 17.16
C GLU A 210 2.31 -17.16 17.37
N ARG A 211 1.98 -16.58 18.51
CA ARG A 211 0.62 -16.08 18.81
C ARG A 211 0.11 -15.02 17.82
N TYR A 212 1.00 -14.16 17.29
CA TYR A 212 0.61 -13.13 16.32
C TYR A 212 0.49 -13.69 14.92
N LEU A 213 1.35 -14.64 14.55
CA LEU A 213 1.24 -15.37 13.29
C LEU A 213 -0.05 -16.20 13.18
N LYS A 214 -0.64 -16.57 14.32
CA LYS A 214 -1.97 -17.20 14.35
C LYS A 214 -3.11 -16.21 14.09
N LYS A 215 -2.93 -14.93 14.44
CA LYS A 215 -3.94 -13.88 14.28
C LYS A 215 -3.87 -13.18 12.91
N VAL A 216 -2.67 -12.95 12.41
CA VAL A 216 -2.43 -12.15 11.22
C VAL A 216 -1.92 -13.04 10.10
N GLN A 217 -2.62 -13.01 8.96
CA GLN A 217 -2.11 -13.58 7.73
C GLN A 217 -1.10 -12.61 7.11
N ILE A 218 0.08 -13.11 6.80
CA ILE A 218 1.13 -12.31 6.16
C ILE A 218 1.20 -12.69 4.69
N ILE A 219 1.06 -11.70 3.81
CA ILE A 219 1.33 -11.81 2.38
C ILE A 219 2.65 -11.08 2.13
N SER A 220 3.71 -11.85 1.99
CA SER A 220 5.08 -11.36 1.83
C SER A 220 5.53 -11.36 0.37
N THR A 221 6.77 -10.96 0.13
CA THR A 221 7.40 -10.99 -1.21
C THR A 221 7.24 -12.32 -1.92
N ASN A 222 7.36 -13.44 -1.19
CA ASN A 222 7.24 -14.77 -1.78
C ASN A 222 5.84 -15.05 -2.34
N GLU A 223 4.80 -14.71 -1.57
CA GLU A 223 3.42 -14.85 -2.00
C GLU A 223 3.10 -13.91 -3.15
N ILE A 224 3.52 -12.63 -3.04
CA ILE A 224 3.34 -11.65 -4.10
C ILE A 224 3.98 -12.14 -5.41
N ASN A 225 5.24 -12.55 -5.37
CA ASN A 225 5.94 -13.06 -6.56
C ASN A 225 5.28 -14.32 -7.15
N LYS A 226 4.79 -15.22 -6.28
CA LYS A 226 4.10 -16.44 -6.72
C LYS A 226 2.85 -16.12 -7.53
N TYR A 227 2.10 -15.09 -7.16
CA TYR A 227 0.89 -14.69 -7.86
C TYR A 227 1.21 -13.91 -9.13
N PHE A 228 2.06 -12.91 -9.06
CA PHE A 228 2.48 -12.11 -10.21
C PHE A 228 3.26 -12.89 -11.29
N GLY A 229 3.73 -14.10 -11.01
CA GLY A 229 4.39 -14.97 -11.98
C GLY A 229 3.47 -15.94 -12.73
N LYS A 230 2.18 -16.04 -12.36
CA LYS A 230 1.32 -17.14 -12.81
C LYS A 230 0.58 -16.93 -14.13
N SER A 231 0.34 -15.70 -14.56
CA SER A 231 -0.46 -15.44 -15.75
C SER A 231 0.01 -14.18 -16.48
N TYR A 232 -0.39 -14.05 -17.75
CA TYR A 232 -0.11 -12.85 -18.54
C TYR A 232 -0.75 -11.58 -17.89
N GLU A 233 -1.97 -11.71 -17.37
CA GLU A 233 -2.67 -10.62 -16.69
C GLU A 233 -2.05 -10.30 -15.32
N GLY A 234 -1.35 -11.24 -14.73
CA GLY A 234 -0.73 -11.16 -13.42
C GLY A 234 0.76 -10.86 -13.43
N ASN A 235 1.32 -10.30 -14.50
CA ASN A 235 2.73 -9.92 -14.48
C ASN A 235 2.93 -8.44 -14.12
N TRP A 236 4.13 -8.12 -13.65
CA TRP A 236 4.49 -6.78 -13.21
C TRP A 236 4.40 -5.72 -14.31
N SER A 237 4.72 -6.06 -15.55
CA SER A 237 4.59 -5.13 -16.69
C SER A 237 3.13 -4.79 -16.95
N THR A 238 2.23 -5.78 -16.93
CA THR A 238 0.79 -5.55 -17.09
C THR A 238 0.23 -4.71 -15.94
N PHE A 239 0.63 -4.98 -14.71
CA PHE A 239 0.29 -4.15 -13.57
C PHE A 239 0.67 -2.68 -13.81
N CYS A 240 1.93 -2.40 -14.17
CA CYS A 240 2.38 -1.05 -14.43
C CYS A 240 1.62 -0.38 -15.59
N LYS A 241 1.31 -1.11 -16.66
CA LYS A 241 0.50 -0.60 -17.79
C LYS A 241 -0.90 -0.17 -17.35
N ILE A 242 -1.55 -0.97 -16.49
CA ILE A 242 -2.87 -0.65 -15.96
C ILE A 242 -2.80 0.60 -15.08
N VAL A 243 -1.81 0.68 -14.19
CA VAL A 243 -1.60 1.86 -13.34
C VAL A 243 -1.37 3.11 -14.18
N LEU A 244 -0.47 3.07 -15.15
CA LEU A 244 -0.17 4.21 -16.04
C LEU A 244 -1.42 4.67 -16.80
N LYS A 245 -2.18 3.72 -17.36
CA LYS A 245 -3.45 4.03 -18.05
C LYS A 245 -4.46 4.68 -17.12
N SER A 246 -4.57 4.21 -15.89
CA SER A 246 -5.47 4.80 -14.89
C SER A 246 -5.05 6.22 -14.51
N ILE A 247 -3.74 6.48 -14.35
CA ILE A 247 -3.21 7.82 -14.09
C ILE A 247 -3.46 8.76 -15.28
N ASP A 248 -3.27 8.30 -16.52
CA ASP A 248 -3.51 9.10 -17.72
C ASP A 248 -4.99 9.44 -17.93
N GLY A 249 -5.89 8.59 -17.44
CA GLY A 249 -7.33 8.83 -17.46
C GLY A 249 -7.81 9.86 -16.41
N LEU A 250 -6.96 10.25 -15.47
CA LEU A 250 -7.24 11.37 -14.57
C LEU A 250 -7.07 12.67 -15.36
N SER A 251 -8.14 13.13 -16.01
CA SER A 251 -8.15 14.44 -16.67
C SER A 251 -7.72 15.51 -15.66
N LEU A 252 -6.57 16.10 -15.90
CA LEU A 252 -6.02 17.23 -15.17
C LEU A 252 -6.84 18.48 -15.40
#